data_36e1a6d37a7d4822c3a392538fb5824a
#
_entry.id   36e1a6d37a7d4822c3a392538fb5824a
#
_cell.length_a   1.000
_cell.length_b   1.000
_cell.length_c   1.000
_cell.angle_alpha   90.00
_cell.angle_beta   90.00
_cell.angle_gamma   90.00
#
_symmetry.space_group_name_H-M   'P 1'
#
loop_
_entity.id
_entity.type
_entity.pdbx_description
1 polymer ?
#
loop_
_entity_poly.entity_id
_entity_poly.type
_entity_poly.pdbx_seq_one_letter_code
_entity_poly.pdbx_strand_id
1 'polypeptide(L)'
;MPQRRILSLWFPRLGAERLLRARRGLPPMPFAVVTEVANAQVLCSLNDLAEAEGLRPGQPLRDARAMCPSLQTEFRNPRAEAMFLMALRRWAGRFSPWVAEEPPEGLVIDLTGAAHLYGGEDGVLDAVAGDCADLGLTVQTGIADTPGAAWALARYAGHDSAAARSGDAIDQKARATRSRAAKRHWTKGGSGGANPVDLGPARPVARVAPPGHLRQALSPLPLAALRLDAETVAGLARLGLRSIGDVMGMPRAGLARRFGAMLVRRLDQALGVEPEPVSPARPPDHFAVRLTLPDPIGLAQDIMAGIDRLLPALAERLSIRGRGARRVRLQLFRADHSMQEIEIGLARPPAATDR
;
A
#
# COMPACT_ATOMS: atom_id res chain seq x y z
N MET A 1 -9.93 -10.34 26.33
CA MET A 1 -8.75 -9.72 25.68
C MET A 1 -9.25 -8.68 24.70
N PRO A 2 -8.61 -7.51 24.55
CA PRO A 2 -9.01 -6.57 23.52
C PRO A 2 -8.95 -7.25 22.16
N GLN A 3 -9.99 -7.04 21.36
CA GLN A 3 -10.10 -7.63 20.03
C GLN A 3 -9.05 -6.97 19.12
N ARG A 4 -8.24 -7.79 18.45
CA ARG A 4 -7.17 -7.28 17.59
C ARG A 4 -7.78 -6.47 16.44
N ARG A 5 -7.20 -5.31 16.12
CA ARG A 5 -7.64 -4.43 15.02
C ARG A 5 -6.45 -4.03 14.18
N ILE A 6 -6.48 -4.41 12.93
CA ILE A 6 -5.38 -4.19 11.97
C ILE A 6 -5.85 -3.25 10.88
N LEU A 7 -5.07 -2.20 10.63
CA LEU A 7 -5.23 -1.30 9.49
C LEU A 7 -4.19 -1.65 8.43
N SER A 8 -4.62 -1.90 7.22
CA SER A 8 -3.77 -1.97 6.04
C SER A 8 -3.89 -0.67 5.24
N LEU A 9 -2.75 -0.09 4.90
CA LEU A 9 -2.65 1.04 3.97
C LEU A 9 -2.03 0.53 2.66
N TRP A 10 -2.66 0.85 1.55
CA TRP A 10 -2.15 0.57 0.23
C TRP A 10 -2.03 1.85 -0.59
N PHE A 11 -0.88 2.05 -1.21
CA PHE A 11 -0.54 3.21 -2.03
C PHE A 11 -0.43 2.79 -3.49
N PRO A 12 -1.54 2.64 -4.23
CA PRO A 12 -1.57 2.04 -5.58
C PRO A 12 -0.72 2.80 -6.60
N ARG A 13 -0.43 4.06 -6.35
CA ARG A 13 0.31 4.96 -7.25
C ARG A 13 1.65 5.42 -6.68
N LEU A 14 2.18 4.71 -5.66
CA LEU A 14 3.37 5.11 -4.91
C LEU A 14 4.54 5.52 -5.80
N GLY A 15 4.85 4.72 -6.82
CA GLY A 15 5.96 4.96 -7.75
C GLY A 15 5.82 6.27 -8.50
N ALA A 16 4.65 6.53 -9.08
CA ALA A 16 4.36 7.75 -9.85
C ALA A 16 4.26 8.99 -8.95
N GLU A 17 3.48 8.90 -7.87
CA GLU A 17 3.24 10.03 -6.97
C GLU A 17 4.51 10.45 -6.23
N ARG A 18 5.38 9.51 -5.87
CA ARG A 18 6.71 9.82 -5.30
C ARG A 18 7.53 10.73 -6.22
N LEU A 19 7.53 10.46 -7.52
CA LEU A 19 8.27 11.27 -8.52
C LEU A 19 7.60 12.61 -8.77
N LEU A 20 6.28 12.64 -8.88
CA LEU A 20 5.52 13.86 -9.10
C LEU A 20 5.63 14.86 -7.94
N ARG A 21 5.81 14.39 -6.71
CA ARG A 21 6.06 15.25 -5.55
C ARG A 21 7.30 16.14 -5.71
N ALA A 22 8.34 15.66 -6.38
CA ALA A 22 9.53 16.46 -6.69
C ALA A 22 9.29 17.49 -7.79
N ARG A 23 8.17 17.39 -8.52
CA ARG A 23 7.78 18.23 -9.65
C ARG A 23 6.63 19.17 -9.32
N ARG A 24 6.41 19.52 -8.07
CA ARG A 24 5.36 20.44 -7.64
C ARG A 24 5.52 21.78 -8.37
N GLY A 25 4.40 22.27 -8.93
CA GLY A 25 4.35 23.53 -9.70
C GLY A 25 4.45 23.36 -11.23
N LEU A 26 4.71 22.16 -11.74
CA LEU A 26 4.55 21.88 -13.17
C LEU A 26 3.08 21.61 -13.52
N PRO A 27 2.67 21.89 -14.77
CA PRO A 27 1.32 21.54 -15.21
C PRO A 27 1.04 20.07 -15.03
N PRO A 28 -0.16 19.70 -14.59
CA PRO A 28 -0.55 18.29 -14.47
C PRO A 28 -0.59 17.64 -15.85
N MET A 29 0.04 16.46 -15.98
CA MET A 29 0.10 15.71 -17.24
C MET A 29 0.10 14.20 -16.97
N PRO A 30 -0.33 13.39 -17.96
CA PRO A 30 -0.26 11.94 -17.86
C PRO A 30 1.17 11.49 -17.62
N PHE A 31 1.36 10.70 -16.54
CA PHE A 31 2.68 10.26 -16.10
C PHE A 31 2.65 8.78 -15.70
N ALA A 32 3.69 8.04 -16.11
CA ALA A 32 3.87 6.65 -15.76
C ALA A 32 5.30 6.33 -15.37
N VAL A 33 5.43 5.38 -14.45
CA VAL A 33 6.70 4.72 -14.16
C VAL A 33 6.76 3.43 -14.95
N VAL A 34 7.90 3.18 -15.59
CA VAL A 34 8.14 2.02 -16.44
C VAL A 34 9.19 1.10 -15.81
N THR A 35 9.02 -0.19 -16.04
CA THR A 35 10.01 -1.21 -15.66
C THR A 35 10.25 -2.11 -16.85
N GLU A 36 11.36 -2.85 -16.85
CA GLU A 36 11.68 -3.82 -17.86
C GLU A 36 11.29 -5.22 -17.39
N VAL A 37 10.50 -5.92 -18.19
CA VAL A 37 10.08 -7.30 -17.96
C VAL A 37 10.27 -8.08 -19.26
N ALA A 38 11.07 -9.13 -19.22
CA ALA A 38 11.35 -9.97 -20.40
C ALA A 38 11.75 -9.14 -21.66
N ASN A 39 12.65 -8.18 -21.51
CA ASN A 39 13.13 -7.24 -22.54
C ASN A 39 12.05 -6.30 -23.12
N ALA A 40 10.90 -6.18 -22.48
CA ALA A 40 9.86 -5.22 -22.83
C ALA A 40 9.69 -4.18 -21.74
N GLN A 41 9.55 -2.91 -22.13
CA GLN A 41 9.20 -1.84 -21.22
C GLN A 41 7.69 -1.86 -20.96
N VAL A 42 7.30 -2.01 -19.69
CA VAL A 42 5.90 -2.03 -19.28
C VAL A 42 5.63 -0.98 -18.20
N LEU A 43 4.41 -0.46 -18.18
CA LEU A 43 3.96 0.46 -17.15
C LEU A 43 3.83 -0.28 -15.81
N CYS A 44 4.37 0.26 -14.72
CA CYS A 44 4.24 -0.34 -13.39
C CYS A 44 3.53 0.55 -12.37
N SER A 45 3.51 1.88 -12.56
CA SER A 45 2.74 2.81 -11.73
C SER A 45 2.31 4.00 -12.58
N LEU A 46 1.11 4.50 -12.36
CA LEU A 46 0.47 5.55 -13.16
C LEU A 46 -0.05 6.65 -12.23
N ASN A 47 -0.15 7.88 -12.71
CA ASN A 47 -0.96 8.89 -12.05
C ASN A 47 -2.43 8.80 -12.49
N ASP A 48 -3.30 9.55 -11.85
CA ASP A 48 -4.74 9.61 -12.14
C ASP A 48 -5.05 10.04 -13.58
N LEU A 49 -4.29 10.98 -14.12
CA LEU A 49 -4.46 11.46 -15.50
C LEU A 49 -4.13 10.36 -16.51
N ALA A 50 -3.06 9.59 -16.31
CA ALA A 50 -2.73 8.48 -17.17
C ALA A 50 -3.76 7.35 -17.10
N GLU A 51 -4.31 7.08 -15.91
CA GLU A 51 -5.40 6.11 -15.73
C GLU A 51 -6.71 6.59 -16.39
N ALA A 52 -7.00 7.90 -16.34
CA ALA A 52 -8.15 8.51 -17.03
C ALA A 52 -8.09 8.35 -18.55
N GLU A 53 -6.87 8.40 -19.14
CA GLU A 53 -6.63 8.08 -20.55
C GLU A 53 -6.77 6.57 -20.88
N GLY A 54 -7.15 5.77 -19.92
CA GLY A 54 -7.37 4.32 -20.10
C GLY A 54 -6.12 3.45 -19.99
N LEU A 55 -4.98 4.03 -19.61
CA LEU A 55 -3.75 3.28 -19.41
C LEU A 55 -3.85 2.39 -18.15
N ARG A 56 -3.12 1.26 -18.15
CA ARG A 56 -3.15 0.28 -17.06
C ARG A 56 -1.74 -0.20 -16.72
N PRO A 57 -1.44 -0.54 -15.45
CA PRO A 57 -0.23 -1.26 -15.09
C PRO A 57 -0.12 -2.58 -15.88
N GLY A 58 1.12 -2.96 -16.25
CA GLY A 58 1.40 -4.14 -17.07
C GLY A 58 1.28 -3.91 -18.58
N GLN A 59 0.77 -2.78 -19.03
CA GLN A 59 0.66 -2.47 -20.45
C GLN A 59 2.04 -2.15 -21.06
N PRO A 60 2.35 -2.64 -22.27
CA PRO A 60 3.57 -2.27 -22.98
C PRO A 60 3.65 -0.76 -23.23
N LEU A 61 4.82 -0.18 -22.99
CA LEU A 61 5.02 1.27 -23.16
C LEU A 61 4.71 1.75 -24.60
N ARG A 62 5.04 0.92 -25.61
CA ARG A 62 4.74 1.23 -27.00
C ARG A 62 3.25 1.45 -27.21
N ASP A 63 2.43 0.56 -26.68
CA ASP A 63 0.97 0.62 -26.85
C ASP A 63 0.38 1.78 -26.01
N ALA A 64 0.94 2.05 -24.84
CA ALA A 64 0.55 3.17 -24.00
C ALA A 64 0.82 4.52 -24.68
N ARG A 65 1.97 4.68 -25.36
CA ARG A 65 2.30 5.90 -26.12
C ARG A 65 1.43 6.08 -27.37
N ALA A 66 0.98 4.99 -27.96
CA ALA A 66 0.01 5.06 -29.07
C ALA A 66 -1.36 5.57 -28.61
N MET A 67 -1.77 5.22 -27.38
CA MET A 67 -3.02 5.70 -26.78
C MET A 67 -2.91 7.12 -26.22
N CYS A 68 -1.79 7.44 -25.59
CA CYS A 68 -1.53 8.75 -24.97
C CYS A 68 -0.15 9.27 -25.42
N PRO A 69 -0.07 10.03 -26.54
CA PRO A 69 1.19 10.58 -27.07
C PRO A 69 1.89 11.56 -26.12
N SER A 70 1.13 12.23 -25.24
CA SER A 70 1.64 13.17 -24.24
C SER A 70 2.18 12.49 -22.97
N LEU A 71 2.14 11.15 -22.89
CA LEU A 71 2.56 10.40 -21.73
C LEU A 71 4.04 10.63 -21.40
N GLN A 72 4.28 11.19 -20.24
CA GLN A 72 5.63 11.26 -19.66
C GLN A 72 5.97 9.99 -18.89
N THR A 73 7.23 9.56 -19.00
CA THR A 73 7.65 8.31 -18.37
C THR A 73 9.01 8.46 -17.70
N GLU A 74 9.19 7.79 -16.57
CA GLU A 74 10.47 7.58 -15.92
C GLU A 74 10.68 6.09 -15.57
N PHE A 75 11.94 5.69 -15.48
CA PHE A 75 12.28 4.32 -15.05
C PHE A 75 12.05 4.15 -13.54
N ARG A 76 11.60 2.96 -13.19
CA ARG A 76 11.42 2.55 -11.81
C ARG A 76 12.74 2.57 -11.05
N ASN A 77 12.70 3.09 -9.84
CA ASN A 77 13.81 3.01 -8.88
C ASN A 77 13.37 2.30 -7.59
N PRO A 78 13.50 0.96 -7.53
CA PRO A 78 13.02 0.18 -6.39
C PRO A 78 13.65 0.59 -5.06
N ARG A 79 14.92 1.00 -5.08
CA ARG A 79 15.62 1.48 -3.88
C ARG A 79 15.01 2.78 -3.33
N ALA A 80 14.73 3.72 -4.22
CA ALA A 80 14.10 4.97 -3.82
C ALA A 80 12.65 4.77 -3.36
N GLU A 81 11.90 3.85 -3.98
CA GLU A 81 10.56 3.44 -3.54
C GLU A 81 10.59 2.82 -2.13
N ALA A 82 11.52 1.89 -1.87
CA ALA A 82 11.69 1.29 -0.56
C ALA A 82 12.07 2.32 0.51
N MET A 83 12.97 3.26 0.20
CA MET A 83 13.31 4.35 1.12
C MET A 83 12.11 5.25 1.41
N PHE A 84 11.27 5.50 0.42
CA PHE A 84 10.06 6.30 0.58
C PHE A 84 9.02 5.56 1.42
N LEU A 85 8.80 4.26 1.18
CA LEU A 85 7.92 3.43 1.99
C LEU A 85 8.38 3.40 3.46
N MET A 86 9.69 3.30 3.71
CA MET A 86 10.27 3.40 5.05
C MET A 86 10.00 4.79 5.69
N ALA A 87 9.98 5.87 4.91
CA ALA A 87 9.60 7.19 5.41
C ALA A 87 8.12 7.24 5.78
N LEU A 88 7.25 6.66 4.95
CA LEU A 88 5.81 6.53 5.25
C LEU A 88 5.56 5.65 6.48
N ARG A 89 6.33 4.58 6.69
CA ARG A 89 6.25 3.78 7.91
C ARG A 89 6.57 4.63 9.16
N ARG A 90 7.58 5.50 9.10
CA ARG A 90 7.89 6.41 10.21
C ARG A 90 6.77 7.41 10.48
N TRP A 91 6.16 7.96 9.43
CA TRP A 91 4.97 8.78 9.54
C TRP A 91 3.81 8.02 10.19
N ALA A 92 3.56 6.79 9.76
CA ALA A 92 2.48 5.96 10.28
C ALA A 92 2.66 5.57 11.77
N GLY A 93 3.89 5.69 12.29
CA GLY A 93 4.21 5.51 13.72
C GLY A 93 3.45 6.45 14.65
N ARG A 94 2.83 7.54 14.14
CA ARG A 94 1.95 8.41 14.91
C ARG A 94 0.62 7.73 15.30
N PHE A 95 0.14 6.80 14.49
CA PHE A 95 -1.12 6.08 14.72
C PHE A 95 -0.96 4.91 15.68
N SER A 96 0.20 4.25 15.63
CA SER A 96 0.53 3.12 16.51
C SER A 96 2.04 2.86 16.48
N PRO A 97 2.65 2.42 17.58
CA PRO A 97 4.05 1.98 17.57
C PRO A 97 4.27 0.69 16.77
N TRP A 98 3.19 -0.03 16.45
CA TRP A 98 3.23 -1.31 15.74
C TRP A 98 2.92 -1.13 14.25
N VAL A 99 3.95 -0.73 13.48
CA VAL A 99 3.87 -0.53 12.02
C VAL A 99 4.87 -1.43 11.33
N ALA A 100 4.40 -2.21 10.37
CA ALA A 100 5.22 -3.03 9.48
C ALA A 100 5.10 -2.54 8.03
N GLU A 101 6.19 -2.63 7.29
CA GLU A 101 6.17 -2.44 5.84
C GLU A 101 5.62 -3.70 5.16
N GLU A 102 4.82 -3.50 4.14
CA GLU A 102 4.32 -4.51 3.21
C GLU A 102 4.74 -4.12 1.78
N PRO A 103 5.99 -4.43 1.41
CA PRO A 103 6.53 -4.05 0.11
C PRO A 103 5.70 -4.61 -1.07
N PRO A 104 5.66 -3.89 -2.22
CA PRO A 104 6.40 -2.65 -2.49
C PRO A 104 5.70 -1.36 -2.06
N GLU A 105 4.42 -1.38 -1.70
CA GLU A 105 3.56 -0.19 -1.66
C GLU A 105 2.50 -0.23 -0.56
N GLY A 106 2.75 -0.97 0.52
CA GLY A 106 1.81 -1.13 1.63
C GLY A 106 2.44 -0.97 3.01
N LEU A 107 1.58 -0.66 3.98
CA LEU A 107 1.88 -0.68 5.40
C LEU A 107 0.79 -1.45 6.14
N VAL A 108 1.18 -2.12 7.21
CA VAL A 108 0.28 -2.78 8.15
C VAL A 108 0.49 -2.18 9.53
N ILE A 109 -0.58 -1.76 10.17
CA ILE A 109 -0.58 -1.07 11.46
C ILE A 109 -1.49 -1.82 12.42
N ASP A 110 -0.99 -2.16 13.59
CA ASP A 110 -1.83 -2.72 14.66
C ASP A 110 -2.44 -1.57 15.46
N LEU A 111 -3.74 -1.34 15.30
CA LEU A 111 -4.50 -0.29 15.98
C LEU A 111 -5.07 -0.75 17.33
N THR A 112 -4.80 -1.97 17.76
CA THR A 112 -5.36 -2.52 19.00
C THR A 112 -5.07 -1.59 20.18
N GLY A 113 -6.13 -1.02 20.75
CA GLY A 113 -6.02 -0.08 21.87
C GLY A 113 -5.54 1.33 21.50
N ALA A 114 -5.29 1.67 20.22
CA ALA A 114 -4.80 3.00 19.80
C ALA A 114 -5.88 3.89 19.13
N ALA A 115 -6.89 3.29 18.52
CA ALA A 115 -7.89 4.02 17.75
C ALA A 115 -8.65 5.09 18.56
N HIS A 116 -8.84 4.91 19.86
CA HIS A 116 -9.52 5.86 20.73
C HIS A 116 -8.84 7.23 20.78
N LEU A 117 -7.53 7.32 20.54
CA LEU A 117 -6.76 8.57 20.49
C LEU A 117 -7.17 9.49 19.33
N TYR A 118 -7.86 8.93 18.35
CA TYR A 118 -8.34 9.62 17.14
C TYR A 118 -9.87 9.71 17.08
N GLY A 119 -10.57 9.38 18.18
CA GLY A 119 -12.03 9.35 18.18
C GLY A 119 -12.63 8.07 17.56
N GLY A 120 -11.85 7.00 17.43
CA GLY A 120 -12.27 5.72 16.87
C GLY A 120 -11.56 5.38 15.53
N GLU A 121 -12.00 4.29 14.91
CA GLU A 121 -11.43 3.83 13.63
C GLU A 121 -11.68 4.83 12.49
N ASP A 122 -12.87 5.43 12.45
CA ASP A 122 -13.21 6.44 11.43
C ASP A 122 -12.31 7.67 11.55
N GLY A 123 -12.03 8.15 12.76
CA GLY A 123 -11.12 9.26 12.99
C GLY A 123 -9.67 8.94 12.57
N VAL A 124 -9.22 7.69 12.72
CA VAL A 124 -7.93 7.24 12.17
C VAL A 124 -7.95 7.31 10.64
N LEU A 125 -9.02 6.84 10.01
CA LEU A 125 -9.14 6.84 8.54
C LEU A 125 -9.16 8.26 7.99
N ASP A 126 -9.88 9.19 8.62
CA ASP A 126 -9.92 10.59 8.23
C ASP A 126 -8.55 11.27 8.38
N ALA A 127 -7.83 11.00 9.47
CA ALA A 127 -6.49 11.51 9.67
C ALA A 127 -5.49 10.96 8.64
N VAL A 128 -5.58 9.67 8.30
CA VAL A 128 -4.77 9.05 7.24
C VAL A 128 -5.07 9.68 5.88
N ALA A 129 -6.35 9.85 5.56
CA ALA A 129 -6.78 10.43 4.27
C ALA A 129 -6.31 11.87 4.13
N GLY A 130 -6.48 12.70 5.19
CA GLY A 130 -6.04 14.09 5.21
C GLY A 130 -4.52 14.21 5.05
N ASP A 131 -3.74 13.50 5.86
CA ASP A 131 -2.28 13.52 5.78
C ASP A 131 -1.77 13.06 4.40
N CYS A 132 -2.37 12.02 3.83
CA CYS A 132 -1.98 11.52 2.51
C CYS A 132 -2.34 12.52 1.40
N ALA A 133 -3.48 13.19 1.48
CA ALA A 133 -3.87 14.25 0.56
C ALA A 133 -2.86 15.42 0.59
N ASP A 134 -2.47 15.88 1.78
CA ASP A 134 -1.45 16.93 1.95
C ASP A 134 -0.09 16.50 1.39
N LEU A 135 0.21 15.21 1.49
CA LEU A 135 1.40 14.62 0.89
C LEU A 135 1.28 14.42 -0.63
N GLY A 136 0.11 14.58 -1.24
CA GLY A 136 -0.15 14.28 -2.65
C GLY A 136 -0.04 12.78 -2.93
N LEU A 137 -0.53 11.94 -2.03
CA LEU A 137 -0.54 10.48 -2.14
C LEU A 137 -1.97 9.95 -2.15
N THR A 138 -2.24 9.05 -3.07
CA THR A 138 -3.45 8.22 -3.07
C THR A 138 -3.26 7.07 -2.09
N VAL A 139 -4.15 6.94 -1.10
CA VAL A 139 -4.15 5.84 -0.16
C VAL A 139 -5.48 5.11 -0.18
N GLN A 140 -5.42 3.79 -0.11
CA GLN A 140 -6.57 2.95 0.15
C GLN A 140 -6.38 2.22 1.47
N THR A 141 -7.47 2.11 2.23
CA THR A 141 -7.42 1.64 3.61
C THR A 141 -8.33 0.44 3.80
N GLY A 142 -7.97 -0.45 4.72
CA GLY A 142 -8.83 -1.53 5.16
C GLY A 142 -8.60 -1.86 6.62
N ILE A 143 -9.65 -1.94 7.43
CA ILE A 143 -9.57 -2.32 8.84
C ILE A 143 -10.30 -3.64 9.08
N ALA A 144 -9.64 -4.57 9.77
CA ALA A 144 -10.18 -5.87 10.12
C ALA A 144 -9.45 -6.49 11.34
N ASP A 145 -9.92 -7.64 11.82
CA ASP A 145 -9.32 -8.34 12.95
C ASP A 145 -8.03 -9.09 12.59
N THR A 146 -7.76 -9.29 11.30
CA THR A 146 -6.57 -10.00 10.80
C THR A 146 -5.83 -9.20 9.74
N PRO A 147 -4.49 -9.37 9.62
CA PRO A 147 -3.71 -8.73 8.56
C PRO A 147 -4.21 -9.09 7.15
N GLY A 148 -4.52 -10.37 6.91
CA GLY A 148 -5.02 -10.84 5.62
C GLY A 148 -6.35 -10.22 5.22
N ALA A 149 -7.28 -10.06 6.17
CA ALA A 149 -8.56 -9.41 5.91
C ALA A 149 -8.41 -7.90 5.70
N ALA A 150 -7.61 -7.21 6.51
CA ALA A 150 -7.33 -5.79 6.34
C ALA A 150 -6.69 -5.52 4.96
N TRP A 151 -5.74 -6.36 4.55
CA TRP A 151 -5.11 -6.30 3.23
C TRP A 151 -6.13 -6.47 2.09
N ALA A 152 -7.01 -7.45 2.20
CA ALA A 152 -8.06 -7.72 1.22
C ALA A 152 -9.01 -6.53 1.07
N LEU A 153 -9.43 -5.95 2.20
CA LEU A 153 -10.32 -4.79 2.19
C LEU A 153 -9.64 -3.55 1.61
N ALA A 154 -8.38 -3.27 1.95
CA ALA A 154 -7.66 -2.13 1.41
C ALA A 154 -7.56 -2.16 -0.13
N ARG A 155 -7.48 -3.32 -0.73
CA ARG A 155 -7.26 -3.48 -2.19
C ARG A 155 -8.52 -3.76 -3.00
N TYR A 156 -9.53 -4.37 -2.38
CA TYR A 156 -10.70 -4.86 -3.13
C TYR A 156 -12.04 -4.32 -2.63
N ALA A 157 -12.09 -3.68 -1.46
CA ALA A 157 -13.29 -3.02 -0.97
C ALA A 157 -13.47 -1.63 -1.61
N GLY A 158 -14.71 -1.21 -1.80
CA GLY A 158 -15.03 0.12 -2.34
C GLY A 158 -14.84 0.27 -3.85
N HIS A 159 -14.40 -0.79 -4.55
CA HIS A 159 -14.40 -0.83 -6.01
C HIS A 159 -15.61 -1.62 -6.47
N ASP A 160 -16.29 -1.14 -7.49
CA ASP A 160 -17.28 -1.93 -8.19
C ASP A 160 -16.61 -3.21 -8.67
N SER A 161 -17.13 -4.36 -8.23
CA SER A 161 -16.63 -5.68 -8.65
C SER A 161 -16.70 -5.88 -10.17
N ALA A 162 -17.29 -4.94 -10.89
CA ALA A 162 -17.31 -4.85 -12.35
C ALA A 162 -15.93 -4.47 -12.93
N ALA A 163 -15.13 -3.64 -12.26
CA ALA A 163 -13.81 -3.25 -12.76
C ALA A 163 -12.77 -4.38 -12.66
N ALA A 164 -12.91 -5.28 -11.67
CA ALA A 164 -12.06 -6.48 -11.56
C ALA A 164 -12.36 -7.56 -12.62
N ARG A 165 -13.39 -7.39 -13.46
CA ARG A 165 -13.77 -8.33 -14.53
C ARG A 165 -13.15 -8.02 -15.88
N SER A 166 -12.44 -6.93 -16.04
CA SER A 166 -11.96 -6.52 -17.36
C SER A 166 -10.48 -6.81 -17.58
N GLY A 167 -10.06 -8.02 -17.34
CA GLY A 167 -8.71 -8.47 -17.73
C GLY A 167 -8.69 -9.36 -18.97
N ASP A 168 -9.84 -9.84 -19.44
CA ASP A 168 -9.84 -10.87 -20.47
C ASP A 168 -10.76 -10.49 -21.66
N ALA A 169 -10.16 -10.10 -22.79
CA ALA A 169 -10.87 -9.88 -24.05
C ALA A 169 -11.66 -11.11 -24.52
N ILE A 170 -11.32 -12.29 -23.99
CA ILE A 170 -12.00 -13.57 -24.24
C ILE A 170 -13.38 -13.58 -23.53
N ASP A 171 -13.49 -13.02 -22.32
CA ASP A 171 -14.76 -12.94 -21.60
C ASP A 171 -15.75 -11.95 -22.25
N GLN A 172 -15.27 -10.90 -22.91
CA GLN A 172 -16.14 -9.99 -23.67
C GLN A 172 -16.71 -10.66 -24.94
N LYS A 173 -15.92 -11.49 -25.62
CA LYS A 173 -16.40 -12.28 -26.77
C LYS A 173 -17.39 -13.37 -26.34
N ALA A 174 -17.16 -14.03 -25.21
CA ALA A 174 -18.07 -15.02 -24.65
C ALA A 174 -19.42 -14.41 -24.23
N ARG A 175 -19.44 -13.18 -23.73
CA ARG A 175 -20.66 -12.44 -23.41
C ARG A 175 -21.43 -12.02 -24.65
N ALA A 176 -20.76 -11.53 -25.69
CA ALA A 176 -21.38 -11.16 -26.96
C ALA A 176 -22.01 -12.39 -27.68
N THR A 177 -21.35 -13.55 -27.62
CA THR A 177 -21.88 -14.80 -28.19
C THR A 177 -23.06 -15.35 -27.39
N ARG A 178 -23.04 -15.30 -26.04
CA ARG A 178 -24.19 -15.69 -25.20
C ARG A 178 -25.41 -14.78 -25.44
N SER A 179 -25.20 -13.46 -25.58
CA SER A 179 -26.30 -12.53 -25.86
C SER A 179 -26.92 -12.77 -27.24
N ARG A 180 -26.11 -13.16 -28.23
CA ARG A 180 -26.65 -13.54 -29.58
C ARG A 180 -27.34 -14.90 -29.58
N ALA A 181 -26.89 -15.86 -28.78
CA ALA A 181 -27.55 -17.13 -28.60
C ALA A 181 -28.91 -16.98 -27.89
N ALA A 182 -28.96 -16.13 -26.84
CA ALA A 182 -30.20 -15.82 -26.14
C ALA A 182 -31.24 -15.14 -27.08
N LYS A 183 -30.82 -14.22 -27.97
CA LYS A 183 -31.68 -13.58 -28.93
C LYS A 183 -32.25 -14.54 -30.00
N ARG A 184 -31.51 -15.60 -30.36
CA ARG A 184 -32.00 -16.62 -31.31
C ARG A 184 -33.02 -17.57 -30.70
N HIS A 185 -33.04 -17.77 -29.39
CA HIS A 185 -34.03 -18.64 -28.72
C HIS A 185 -35.38 -17.95 -28.50
N TRP A 186 -35.47 -16.62 -28.62
CA TRP A 186 -36.69 -15.87 -28.35
C TRP A 186 -37.66 -15.83 -29.54
N THR A 187 -37.24 -16.33 -30.69
CA THR A 187 -38.09 -16.39 -31.90
C THR A 187 -38.84 -17.72 -32.11
N LYS A 188 -38.71 -18.70 -31.19
CA LYS A 188 -39.51 -19.92 -31.19
C LYS A 188 -40.20 -20.05 -29.83
N GLY A 189 -41.52 -19.81 -29.85
CA GLY A 189 -42.38 -19.80 -28.68
C GLY A 189 -42.22 -21.03 -27.79
N GLY A 190 -42.00 -20.78 -26.52
CA GLY A 190 -41.99 -21.75 -25.44
C GLY A 190 -41.96 -21.01 -24.10
N SER A 191 -43.13 -20.97 -23.45
CA SER A 191 -43.32 -20.51 -22.08
C SER A 191 -42.51 -21.37 -21.11
N GLY A 192 -41.58 -20.74 -20.37
CA GLY A 192 -40.84 -21.40 -19.32
C GLY A 192 -40.00 -20.34 -18.60
N GLY A 193 -40.66 -19.55 -17.74
CA GLY A 193 -40.03 -18.51 -16.95
C GLY A 193 -39.12 -19.08 -15.87
N ALA A 194 -37.83 -18.86 -16.02
CA ALA A 194 -36.96 -18.67 -14.87
C ALA A 194 -36.57 -17.21 -14.91
N ASN A 195 -37.15 -16.39 -14.05
CA ASN A 195 -36.71 -15.02 -13.81
C ASN A 195 -35.21 -15.04 -13.51
N PRO A 196 -34.39 -14.25 -14.21
CA PRO A 196 -33.06 -13.97 -13.71
C PRO A 196 -33.28 -13.31 -12.36
N VAL A 197 -32.75 -13.91 -11.30
CA VAL A 197 -32.64 -13.25 -9.99
C VAL A 197 -31.91 -11.95 -10.27
N ASP A 198 -32.63 -10.86 -10.15
CA ASP A 198 -32.11 -9.51 -10.19
C ASP A 198 -31.20 -9.38 -8.95
N LEU A 199 -29.93 -9.69 -9.14
CA LEU A 199 -28.88 -9.35 -8.20
C LEU A 199 -28.77 -7.83 -8.31
N GLY A 200 -29.55 -7.12 -7.49
CA GLY A 200 -29.50 -5.68 -7.36
C GLY A 200 -28.06 -5.16 -7.31
N PRO A 201 -27.82 -3.87 -7.55
CA PRO A 201 -26.47 -3.33 -7.68
C PRO A 201 -25.63 -3.78 -6.49
N ALA A 202 -24.52 -4.46 -6.81
CA ALA A 202 -23.60 -4.99 -5.79
C ALA A 202 -23.25 -3.85 -4.82
N ARG A 203 -23.71 -3.95 -3.58
CA ARG A 203 -23.40 -2.95 -2.57
C ARG A 203 -21.87 -2.85 -2.44
N PRO A 204 -21.31 -1.64 -2.45
CA PRO A 204 -19.88 -1.49 -2.25
C PRO A 204 -19.48 -2.15 -0.93
N VAL A 205 -18.46 -3.00 -0.97
CA VAL A 205 -17.95 -3.65 0.25
C VAL A 205 -17.33 -2.59 1.13
N ALA A 206 -17.76 -2.55 2.40
CA ALA A 206 -17.21 -1.60 3.37
C ALA A 206 -15.70 -1.84 3.57
N ARG A 207 -14.93 -0.77 3.68
CA ARG A 207 -13.49 -0.85 3.95
C ARG A 207 -13.16 -1.25 5.40
N VAL A 208 -14.12 -1.17 6.28
CA VAL A 208 -14.00 -1.56 7.68
C VAL A 208 -14.88 -2.78 7.92
N ALA A 209 -14.27 -3.91 8.28
CA ALA A 209 -15.00 -5.08 8.77
C ALA A 209 -15.31 -4.86 10.26
N PRO A 210 -16.59 -4.90 10.68
CA PRO A 210 -16.90 -4.88 12.11
C PRO A 210 -16.20 -6.03 12.84
N PRO A 211 -15.84 -5.84 14.11
CA PRO A 211 -15.21 -6.87 14.92
C PRO A 211 -16.01 -8.18 14.90
N GLY A 212 -15.34 -9.31 14.63
CA GLY A 212 -15.96 -10.63 14.54
C GLY A 212 -16.72 -10.93 13.26
N HIS A 213 -16.84 -9.98 12.31
CA HIS A 213 -17.62 -10.14 11.07
C HIS A 213 -16.77 -10.41 9.83
N LEU A 214 -15.57 -11.00 10.00
CA LEU A 214 -14.63 -11.27 8.90
C LEU A 214 -15.26 -12.08 7.76
N ARG A 215 -16.05 -13.11 8.07
CA ARG A 215 -16.70 -13.94 7.05
C ARG A 215 -17.62 -13.14 6.14
N GLN A 216 -18.42 -12.25 6.73
CA GLN A 216 -19.36 -11.42 5.98
C GLN A 216 -18.61 -10.40 5.12
N ALA A 217 -17.58 -9.76 5.67
CA ALA A 217 -16.80 -8.75 4.96
C ALA A 217 -15.99 -9.33 3.80
N LEU A 218 -15.42 -10.53 3.98
CA LEU A 218 -14.58 -11.17 2.96
C LEU A 218 -15.35 -11.94 1.90
N SER A 219 -16.54 -12.45 2.21
CA SER A 219 -17.31 -13.31 1.32
C SER A 219 -17.48 -12.77 -0.12
N PRO A 220 -17.84 -11.49 -0.34
CA PRO A 220 -18.04 -10.95 -1.69
C PRO A 220 -16.73 -10.65 -2.44
N LEU A 221 -15.57 -10.66 -1.77
CA LEU A 221 -14.30 -10.30 -2.39
C LEU A 221 -13.79 -11.40 -3.32
N PRO A 222 -13.05 -11.04 -4.39
CA PRO A 222 -12.49 -12.01 -5.32
C PRO A 222 -11.39 -12.84 -4.65
N LEU A 223 -11.15 -14.04 -5.18
CA LEU A 223 -10.12 -14.96 -4.66
C LEU A 223 -8.70 -14.37 -4.68
N ALA A 224 -8.41 -13.45 -5.59
CA ALA A 224 -7.15 -12.70 -5.61
C ALA A 224 -6.90 -11.92 -4.30
N ALA A 225 -7.96 -11.58 -3.56
CA ALA A 225 -7.88 -10.92 -2.26
C ALA A 225 -7.26 -11.83 -1.17
N LEU A 226 -7.07 -13.12 -1.42
CA LEU A 226 -6.32 -14.04 -0.55
C LEU A 226 -4.81 -14.06 -0.84
N ARG A 227 -4.28 -13.14 -1.66
CA ARG A 227 -2.84 -13.09 -2.02
C ARG A 227 -2.35 -14.40 -2.67
N LEU A 228 -3.19 -15.01 -3.49
CA LEU A 228 -2.87 -16.20 -4.27
C LEU A 228 -2.15 -15.80 -5.57
N ASP A 229 -1.35 -16.71 -6.10
CA ASP A 229 -0.77 -16.55 -7.41
C ASP A 229 -1.85 -16.57 -8.52
N ALA A 230 -1.52 -15.95 -9.65
CA ALA A 230 -2.47 -15.81 -10.77
C ALA A 230 -2.92 -17.17 -11.35
N GLU A 231 -2.04 -18.19 -11.34
CA GLU A 231 -2.35 -19.52 -11.84
C GLU A 231 -3.40 -20.21 -10.98
N THR A 232 -3.23 -20.16 -9.66
CA THR A 232 -4.21 -20.69 -8.68
C THR A 232 -5.55 -19.99 -8.84
N VAL A 233 -5.58 -18.65 -8.95
CA VAL A 233 -6.80 -17.87 -9.15
C VAL A 233 -7.49 -18.27 -10.47
N ALA A 234 -6.74 -18.39 -11.57
CA ALA A 234 -7.29 -18.83 -12.86
C ALA A 234 -7.80 -20.28 -12.81
N GLY A 235 -7.11 -21.15 -12.08
CA GLY A 235 -7.55 -22.53 -11.84
C GLY A 235 -8.89 -22.62 -11.13
N LEU A 236 -9.06 -21.83 -10.07
CA LEU A 236 -10.33 -21.74 -9.34
C LEU A 236 -11.45 -21.13 -10.20
N ALA A 237 -11.15 -20.08 -10.96
CA ALA A 237 -12.12 -19.42 -11.83
C ALA A 237 -12.67 -20.36 -12.93
N ARG A 238 -11.81 -21.24 -13.47
CA ARG A 238 -12.24 -22.28 -14.45
C ARG A 238 -13.29 -23.25 -13.89
N LEU A 239 -13.32 -23.43 -12.56
CA LEU A 239 -14.32 -24.24 -11.86
C LEU A 239 -15.55 -23.44 -11.42
N GLY A 240 -15.62 -22.17 -11.78
CA GLY A 240 -16.72 -21.28 -11.38
C GLY A 240 -16.55 -20.65 -10.00
N LEU A 241 -15.45 -20.94 -9.28
CA LEU A 241 -15.15 -20.34 -7.99
C LEU A 241 -14.48 -18.97 -8.23
N ARG A 242 -15.14 -17.90 -7.82
CA ARG A 242 -14.72 -16.52 -8.13
C ARG A 242 -14.56 -15.65 -6.90
N SER A 243 -15.31 -15.93 -5.84
CA SER A 243 -15.30 -15.19 -4.59
C SER A 243 -14.69 -16.00 -3.44
N ILE A 244 -14.26 -15.31 -2.40
CA ILE A 244 -13.82 -15.96 -1.17
C ILE A 244 -14.99 -16.76 -0.56
N GLY A 245 -16.22 -16.25 -0.67
CA GLY A 245 -17.43 -16.95 -0.22
C GLY A 245 -17.59 -18.34 -0.80
N ASP A 246 -17.23 -18.52 -2.09
CA ASP A 246 -17.37 -19.82 -2.79
C ASP A 246 -16.48 -20.91 -2.16
N VAL A 247 -15.35 -20.55 -1.57
CA VAL A 247 -14.37 -21.49 -0.99
C VAL A 247 -14.47 -21.59 0.54
N MET A 248 -15.11 -20.64 1.21
CA MET A 248 -15.18 -20.60 2.67
C MET A 248 -15.81 -21.86 3.29
N GLY A 249 -16.86 -22.39 2.66
CA GLY A 249 -17.59 -23.57 3.15
C GLY A 249 -17.01 -24.90 2.68
N MET A 250 -16.01 -24.90 1.80
CA MET A 250 -15.46 -26.13 1.23
C MET A 250 -14.53 -26.86 2.20
N PRO A 251 -14.47 -28.21 2.14
CA PRO A 251 -13.53 -28.99 2.95
C PRO A 251 -12.08 -28.64 2.67
N ARG A 252 -11.34 -28.24 3.69
CA ARG A 252 -9.93 -27.78 3.61
C ARG A 252 -9.02 -28.81 2.95
N ALA A 253 -9.18 -30.11 3.29
CA ALA A 253 -8.39 -31.18 2.69
C ALA A 253 -8.58 -31.31 1.17
N GLY A 254 -9.82 -31.08 0.69
CA GLY A 254 -10.14 -31.08 -0.75
C GLY A 254 -9.48 -29.90 -1.48
N LEU A 255 -9.55 -28.72 -0.88
CA LEU A 255 -8.90 -27.51 -1.41
C LEU A 255 -7.39 -27.66 -1.44
N ALA A 256 -6.77 -28.14 -0.36
CA ALA A 256 -5.32 -28.31 -0.28
C ALA A 256 -4.79 -29.31 -1.31
N ARG A 257 -5.49 -30.42 -1.52
CA ARG A 257 -5.07 -31.45 -2.47
C ARG A 257 -5.13 -30.97 -3.92
N ARG A 258 -6.11 -30.11 -4.26
CA ARG A 258 -6.33 -29.69 -5.63
C ARG A 258 -5.63 -28.40 -6.01
N PHE A 259 -5.50 -27.46 -5.07
CA PHE A 259 -5.00 -26.10 -5.30
C PHE A 259 -3.80 -25.73 -4.43
N GLY A 260 -3.29 -26.69 -3.66
CA GLY A 260 -2.15 -26.48 -2.78
C GLY A 260 -2.53 -25.99 -1.37
N ALA A 261 -1.62 -26.24 -0.44
CA ALA A 261 -1.81 -25.88 0.97
C ALA A 261 -1.83 -24.34 1.19
N MET A 262 -1.26 -23.57 0.26
CA MET A 262 -1.19 -22.11 0.38
C MET A 262 -2.58 -21.46 0.34
N LEU A 263 -3.49 -21.92 -0.52
CA LEU A 263 -4.88 -21.46 -0.55
C LEU A 263 -5.55 -21.60 0.82
N VAL A 264 -5.44 -22.79 1.41
CA VAL A 264 -6.04 -23.08 2.71
C VAL A 264 -5.43 -22.18 3.79
N ARG A 265 -4.12 -22.11 3.82
CA ARG A 265 -3.40 -21.27 4.79
C ARG A 265 -3.81 -19.79 4.69
N ARG A 266 -3.83 -19.22 3.49
CA ARG A 266 -4.23 -17.82 3.28
C ARG A 266 -5.68 -17.57 3.66
N LEU A 267 -6.57 -18.51 3.36
CA LEU A 267 -7.96 -18.43 3.76
C LEU A 267 -8.11 -18.48 5.29
N ASP A 268 -7.42 -19.40 5.95
CA ASP A 268 -7.49 -19.56 7.40
C ASP A 268 -6.82 -18.39 8.14
N GLN A 269 -5.75 -17.82 7.61
CA GLN A 269 -5.14 -16.58 8.10
C GLN A 269 -6.10 -15.38 7.95
N ALA A 270 -6.76 -15.24 6.81
CA ALA A 270 -7.71 -14.16 6.59
C ALA A 270 -8.92 -14.28 7.52
N LEU A 271 -9.38 -15.50 7.81
CA LEU A 271 -10.49 -15.77 8.71
C LEU A 271 -10.11 -15.79 10.21
N GLY A 272 -8.82 -15.68 10.54
CA GLY A 272 -8.33 -15.71 11.91
C GLY A 272 -8.27 -17.10 12.55
N VAL A 273 -8.40 -18.17 11.76
CA VAL A 273 -8.26 -19.57 12.22
C VAL A 273 -6.78 -19.91 12.44
N GLU A 274 -5.90 -19.43 11.54
CA GLU A 274 -4.45 -19.54 11.67
C GLU A 274 -3.86 -18.16 11.93
N PRO A 275 -2.94 -17.99 12.90
CA PRO A 275 -2.32 -16.70 13.17
C PRO A 275 -1.43 -16.27 12.00
N GLU A 276 -1.52 -14.99 11.65
CA GLU A 276 -0.60 -14.33 10.73
C GLU A 276 0.26 -13.34 11.53
N PRO A 277 1.53 -13.69 11.84
CA PRO A 277 2.40 -12.78 12.59
C PRO A 277 2.81 -11.58 11.73
N VAL A 278 2.64 -10.39 12.27
CA VAL A 278 3.18 -9.15 11.74
C VAL A 278 4.35 -8.76 12.63
N SER A 279 5.54 -8.72 12.06
CA SER A 279 6.73 -8.24 12.77
C SER A 279 6.90 -6.75 12.50
N PRO A 280 6.62 -5.88 13.48
CA PRO A 280 6.86 -4.46 13.30
C PRO A 280 8.36 -4.26 13.11
N ALA A 281 8.72 -3.46 12.12
CA ALA A 281 10.10 -3.06 11.96
C ALA A 281 10.46 -2.20 13.17
N ARG A 282 11.52 -2.57 13.90
CA ARG A 282 12.05 -1.70 14.95
C ARG A 282 12.36 -0.34 14.33
N PRO A 283 11.91 0.77 14.95
CA PRO A 283 12.33 2.08 14.49
C PRO A 283 13.87 2.06 14.40
N PRO A 284 14.48 2.51 13.28
CA PRO A 284 15.93 2.64 13.25
C PRO A 284 16.32 3.56 14.40
N ASP A 285 17.38 3.17 15.12
CA ASP A 285 17.92 4.02 16.17
C ASP A 285 18.22 5.39 15.56
N HIS A 286 17.52 6.41 16.04
CA HIS A 286 17.66 7.77 15.52
C HIS A 286 18.60 8.54 16.47
N PHE A 287 19.83 8.66 16.04
CA PHE A 287 20.86 9.42 16.77
C PHE A 287 20.89 10.86 16.24
N ALA A 288 19.93 11.67 16.64
CA ALA A 288 19.92 13.09 16.35
C ALA A 288 19.64 13.90 17.61
N VAL A 289 20.27 15.04 17.69
CA VAL A 289 20.03 16.06 18.69
C VAL A 289 19.71 17.37 17.98
N ARG A 290 18.87 18.20 18.58
CA ARG A 290 18.48 19.48 18.03
C ARG A 290 18.63 20.58 19.07
N LEU A 291 19.16 21.71 18.65
CA LEU A 291 19.15 22.95 19.38
C LEU A 291 18.28 23.96 18.65
N THR A 292 17.29 24.48 19.33
CA THR A 292 16.48 25.58 18.82
C THR A 292 16.93 26.86 19.55
N LEU A 293 17.31 27.85 18.78
CA LEU A 293 17.76 29.14 19.29
C LEU A 293 16.56 30.11 19.25
N PRO A 294 16.40 30.99 20.27
CA PRO A 294 15.33 31.98 20.29
C PRO A 294 15.53 33.02 19.17
N ASP A 295 16.77 33.40 18.87
CA ASP A 295 17.10 34.33 17.82
C ASP A 295 18.02 33.71 16.77
N PRO A 296 17.95 34.14 15.50
CA PRO A 296 18.86 33.70 14.45
C PRO A 296 20.30 34.09 14.76
N ILE A 297 21.20 33.13 14.58
CA ILE A 297 22.68 33.40 14.72
C ILE A 297 23.30 33.55 13.33
N GLY A 298 24.30 34.42 13.19
CA GLY A 298 24.95 34.69 11.90
C GLY A 298 26.47 34.52 11.93
N LEU A 299 27.08 34.39 13.11
CA LEU A 299 28.53 34.26 13.23
C LEU A 299 28.97 32.80 13.29
N ALA A 300 30.11 32.50 12.67
CA ALA A 300 30.63 31.13 12.67
C ALA A 300 30.97 30.64 14.10
N GLN A 301 31.42 31.53 15.00
CA GLN A 301 31.66 31.19 16.37
C GLN A 301 30.42 30.74 17.14
N ASP A 302 29.25 31.31 16.85
CA ASP A 302 27.99 30.95 17.51
C ASP A 302 27.50 29.58 17.00
N ILE A 303 27.75 29.31 15.71
CA ILE A 303 27.44 27.98 15.14
C ILE A 303 28.33 26.93 15.80
N MET A 304 29.64 27.20 15.97
CA MET A 304 30.57 26.29 16.65
C MET A 304 30.19 26.06 18.11
N ALA A 305 29.81 27.10 18.84
CA ALA A 305 29.31 26.97 20.21
C ALA A 305 28.03 26.12 20.28
N GLY A 306 27.14 26.26 19.29
CA GLY A 306 25.96 25.42 19.14
C GLY A 306 26.29 23.94 18.90
N ILE A 307 27.31 23.65 18.07
CA ILE A 307 27.81 22.30 17.81
C ILE A 307 28.41 21.70 19.10
N ASP A 308 29.27 22.45 19.79
CA ASP A 308 29.90 22.00 21.02
C ASP A 308 28.85 21.64 22.10
N ARG A 309 27.74 22.32 22.12
CA ARG A 309 26.63 22.02 23.02
C ARG A 309 25.82 20.77 22.61
N LEU A 310 25.75 20.46 21.32
CA LEU A 310 25.04 19.29 20.78
C LEU A 310 25.83 17.99 20.87
N LEU A 311 27.17 18.07 20.70
CA LEU A 311 28.03 16.88 20.61
C LEU A 311 27.98 15.98 21.86
N PRO A 312 28.00 16.49 23.12
CA PRO A 312 27.90 15.64 24.31
C PRO A 312 26.59 14.85 24.36
N ALA A 313 25.44 15.50 24.03
CA ALA A 313 24.14 14.85 24.03
C ALA A 313 24.04 13.80 22.94
N LEU A 314 24.67 13.99 21.78
CA LEU A 314 24.76 13.00 20.72
C LEU A 314 25.63 11.81 21.14
N ALA A 315 26.80 12.08 21.73
CA ALA A 315 27.72 11.06 22.22
C ALA A 315 27.08 10.18 23.30
N GLU A 316 26.35 10.77 24.23
CA GLU A 316 25.61 10.05 25.26
C GLU A 316 24.56 9.11 24.64
N ARG A 317 23.76 9.58 23.68
CA ARG A 317 22.78 8.74 22.99
C ARG A 317 23.40 7.56 22.24
N LEU A 318 24.55 7.77 21.62
CA LEU A 318 25.33 6.72 20.95
C LEU A 318 25.87 5.70 21.96
N SER A 319 26.46 6.20 23.07
CA SER A 319 27.05 5.39 24.14
C SER A 319 26.01 4.49 24.82
N ILE A 320 24.84 5.01 25.17
CA ILE A 320 23.73 4.23 25.77
C ILE A 320 23.33 3.03 24.87
N ARG A 321 23.49 3.16 23.56
CA ARG A 321 23.16 2.11 22.59
C ARG A 321 24.37 1.28 22.14
N GLY A 322 25.55 1.51 22.72
CA GLY A 322 26.79 0.84 22.32
C GLY A 322 27.14 1.07 20.84
N ARG A 323 26.82 2.24 20.29
CA ARG A 323 27.04 2.57 18.88
C ARG A 323 28.09 3.67 18.73
N GLY A 324 28.79 3.66 17.60
CA GLY A 324 29.67 4.76 17.16
C GLY A 324 29.17 5.36 15.84
N ALA A 325 29.45 6.64 15.63
CA ALA A 325 29.10 7.32 14.37
C ALA A 325 30.26 7.17 13.36
N ARG A 326 29.96 6.77 12.13
CA ARG A 326 30.90 6.85 10.99
C ARG A 326 30.67 8.09 10.15
N ARG A 327 29.48 8.66 10.21
CA ARG A 327 29.11 9.90 9.54
C ARG A 327 28.27 10.73 10.47
N VAL A 328 28.54 12.00 10.50
CA VAL A 328 27.77 13.00 11.23
C VAL A 328 27.26 14.01 10.20
N ARG A 329 26.01 14.33 10.31
CA ARG A 329 25.33 15.28 9.44
C ARG A 329 24.86 16.46 10.26
N LEU A 330 25.35 17.63 9.92
CA LEU A 330 24.91 18.90 10.49
C LEU A 330 23.88 19.53 9.56
N GLN A 331 22.72 19.87 10.09
CA GLN A 331 21.67 20.57 9.36
C GLN A 331 21.42 21.92 10.04
N LEU A 332 21.57 22.99 9.28
CA LEU A 332 21.33 24.36 9.70
C LEU A 332 20.06 24.87 9.04
N PHE A 333 19.04 25.13 9.85
CA PHE A 333 17.76 25.70 9.38
C PHE A 333 17.83 27.21 9.51
N ARG A 334 17.63 27.92 8.40
CA ARG A 334 17.69 29.37 8.35
C ARG A 334 16.34 30.03 8.59
N ALA A 335 16.35 31.33 8.88
CA ALA A 335 15.13 32.12 9.08
C ALA A 335 14.26 32.23 7.82
N ASP A 336 14.84 32.11 6.62
CA ASP A 336 14.16 32.08 5.32
C ASP A 336 13.55 30.71 4.99
N HIS A 337 13.50 29.77 5.95
CA HIS A 337 13.06 28.38 5.79
C HIS A 337 13.95 27.53 4.87
N SER A 338 15.07 28.03 4.40
CA SER A 338 16.06 27.21 3.68
C SER A 338 16.87 26.35 4.67
N MET A 339 17.47 25.28 4.18
CA MET A 339 18.30 24.38 4.96
C MET A 339 19.67 24.22 4.28
N GLN A 340 20.72 24.29 5.08
CA GLN A 340 22.05 23.86 4.66
C GLN A 340 22.44 22.57 5.37
N GLU A 341 23.07 21.67 4.64
CA GLU A 341 23.51 20.38 5.17
C GLU A 341 24.99 20.17 4.89
N ILE A 342 25.71 19.73 5.92
CA ILE A 342 27.12 19.37 5.83
C ILE A 342 27.26 17.95 6.38
N GLU A 343 27.83 17.04 5.58
CA GLU A 343 28.11 15.68 6.00
C GLU A 343 29.62 15.49 6.23
N ILE A 344 29.97 14.96 7.39
CA ILE A 344 31.37 14.74 7.82
C ILE A 344 31.55 13.24 8.05
N GLY A 345 32.50 12.63 7.33
CA GLY A 345 32.93 11.26 7.55
C GLY A 345 33.99 11.20 8.67
N LEU A 346 33.79 10.30 9.63
CA LEU A 346 34.75 10.05 10.71
C LEU A 346 35.62 8.83 10.37
N ALA A 347 36.94 8.99 10.41
CA ALA A 347 37.88 7.90 10.07
C ALA A 347 37.90 6.77 11.11
N ARG A 348 37.59 7.05 12.38
CA ARG A 348 37.37 6.08 13.45
C ARG A 348 36.08 6.45 14.20
N PRO A 349 35.21 5.48 14.51
CA PRO A 349 34.16 5.76 15.45
C PRO A 349 34.84 6.08 16.80
N PRO A 350 34.54 7.20 17.46
CA PRO A 350 35.10 7.49 18.76
C PRO A 350 34.65 6.35 19.71
N ALA A 351 35.62 5.64 20.27
CA ALA A 351 35.39 4.80 21.42
C ALA A 351 35.05 5.73 22.60
N ALA A 352 34.13 5.32 23.45
CA ALA A 352 33.52 6.11 24.53
C ALA A 352 34.48 6.57 25.62
N THR A 353 35.79 6.62 25.37
CA THR A 353 36.83 6.86 26.38
C THR A 353 37.95 7.84 26.01
N ASP A 354 37.84 8.57 24.92
CA ASP A 354 38.80 9.67 24.69
C ASP A 354 38.14 11.01 24.99
N ARG A 355 38.48 11.53 26.20
CA ARG A 355 38.31 12.92 26.61
C ARG A 355 39.30 13.81 25.91
#